data_e224a9dedcb7f1bab6041c9456dfd76a
#
_entry.id   e224a9dedcb7f1bab6041c9456dfd76a
#
_cell.length_a   1.000
_cell.length_b   1.000
_cell.length_c   1.000
_cell.angle_alpha   90.00
_cell.angle_beta   90.00
_cell.angle_gamma   90.00
#
_symmetry.space_group_name_H-M   'P 1'
#
loop_
_entity.id
_entity.type
_entity.pdbx_description
1 polymer ?
#
loop_
_entity_poly.entity_id
_entity_poly.type
_entity_poly.pdbx_seq_one_letter_code
_entity_poly.pdbx_strand_id
1 'polypeptide(L)'
;MKKAAFFAIVLFIGLMTSCSDNRQSKTLEVITDTIVQESPEVHDEPAITYSDAEILAAEDTLWYQEFLFASYPIPESVKARMQGKSMKDNAKIGYDQLRYLTLPYYDYDGRIQKGEMVCNKRIAHDLLCVFKTLFSEQYPICSIRLVDDFDADDEASMEANNTSCFNYRTVPGTYVLSRHALGLAVDINPLQNPYIRGSKVHPATATEYIDRKQDFPHKIDNNDFCKEVFTSHGFTWGGNWRNKDYQHFEKRR
;
A
#
# COMPACT_ATOMS: atom_id res chain seq x y z
N MET A 1 -29.99 -44.44 6.68
CA MET A 1 -30.38 -43.31 5.81
C MET A 1 -29.11 -42.49 5.51
N LYS A 2 -28.54 -42.69 4.32
CA LYS A 2 -27.27 -42.04 3.90
C LYS A 2 -27.60 -40.71 3.27
N LYS A 3 -27.08 -39.63 3.83
CA LYS A 3 -27.15 -38.28 3.20
C LYS A 3 -26.01 -38.18 2.20
N ALA A 4 -26.36 -38.03 0.93
CA ALA A 4 -25.42 -37.73 -0.14
C ALA A 4 -25.00 -36.29 -0.06
N ALA A 5 -23.69 -36.02 0.00
CA ALA A 5 -23.12 -34.69 -0.15
C ALA A 5 -22.97 -34.38 -1.65
N PHE A 6 -23.67 -33.37 -2.10
CA PHE A 6 -23.49 -32.80 -3.45
C PHE A 6 -22.25 -31.92 -3.43
N PHE A 7 -21.18 -32.32 -4.10
CA PHE A 7 -20.06 -31.45 -4.45
C PHE A 7 -20.44 -30.65 -5.71
N ALA A 8 -20.69 -29.38 -5.57
CA ALA A 8 -20.79 -28.49 -6.70
C ALA A 8 -19.36 -28.06 -7.11
N ILE A 9 -18.92 -28.61 -8.26
CA ILE A 9 -17.69 -28.14 -8.91
C ILE A 9 -18.05 -26.80 -9.58
N VAL A 10 -17.62 -25.69 -8.99
CA VAL A 10 -17.68 -24.37 -9.63
C VAL A 10 -16.45 -24.25 -10.53
N LEU A 11 -16.70 -24.30 -11.84
CA LEU A 11 -15.68 -24.10 -12.86
C LEU A 11 -15.31 -22.60 -12.87
N PHE A 12 -14.13 -22.26 -12.34
CA PHE A 12 -13.58 -20.92 -12.37
C PHE A 12 -13.14 -20.59 -13.80
N ILE A 13 -13.95 -19.83 -14.54
CA ILE A 13 -13.45 -19.13 -15.74
C ILE A 13 -12.92 -17.79 -15.25
N GLY A 14 -11.62 -17.77 -14.97
CA GLY A 14 -10.92 -16.55 -14.63
C GLY A 14 -10.84 -15.61 -15.86
N LEU A 15 -11.64 -14.56 -15.88
CA LEU A 15 -11.30 -13.41 -16.68
C LEU A 15 -10.16 -12.66 -15.98
N MET A 16 -8.94 -13.06 -16.30
CA MET A 16 -7.76 -12.29 -16.02
C MET A 16 -7.83 -11.02 -16.86
N THR A 17 -8.34 -9.91 -16.32
CA THR A 17 -8.02 -8.61 -16.87
C THR A 17 -6.58 -8.30 -16.50
N SER A 18 -5.69 -8.73 -17.37
CA SER A 18 -4.28 -8.42 -17.33
C SER A 18 -4.08 -6.90 -17.31
N CYS A 19 -3.40 -6.39 -16.29
CA CYS A 19 -2.71 -5.11 -16.34
C CYS A 19 -1.51 -5.25 -17.27
N SER A 20 -1.71 -5.38 -18.57
CA SER A 20 -0.62 -5.46 -19.53
C SER A 20 -0.68 -4.29 -20.51
N ASP A 21 0.48 -3.68 -20.67
CA ASP A 21 0.89 -2.68 -21.63
C ASP A 21 0.12 -2.70 -22.97
N ASN A 22 -0.44 -1.54 -23.33
CA ASN A 22 -0.97 -1.28 -24.65
C ASN A 22 0.05 -0.47 -25.47
N ARG A 23 0.94 -1.17 -26.18
CA ARG A 23 1.66 -0.65 -27.34
C ARG A 23 1.23 -1.44 -28.57
N GLN A 24 0.21 -0.95 -29.26
CA GLN A 24 0.11 -1.17 -30.71
C GLN A 24 -0.62 0.01 -31.36
N SER A 25 0.14 0.72 -32.17
CA SER A 25 -0.35 1.72 -33.12
C SER A 25 -1.26 1.07 -34.18
N LYS A 26 -2.49 1.57 -34.34
CA LYS A 26 -3.26 1.49 -35.58
C LYS A 26 -3.89 2.83 -35.85
N THR A 27 -3.42 3.43 -36.94
CA THR A 27 -4.01 4.56 -37.66
C THR A 27 -5.46 4.24 -38.01
N LEU A 28 -6.38 5.09 -37.61
CA LEU A 28 -7.73 5.14 -38.15
C LEU A 28 -8.19 6.59 -38.28
N GLU A 29 -8.84 6.84 -39.39
CA GLU A 29 -9.19 8.12 -39.97
C GLU A 29 -10.18 8.94 -39.13
N VAL A 30 -10.04 10.26 -39.29
CA VAL A 30 -10.82 11.34 -38.72
C VAL A 30 -12.26 11.26 -39.23
N ILE A 31 -13.21 11.16 -38.32
CA ILE A 31 -14.58 11.66 -38.50
C ILE A 31 -14.84 12.68 -37.43
N THR A 32 -14.93 13.94 -37.84
CA THR A 32 -15.29 15.07 -37.00
C THR A 32 -16.78 15.06 -36.78
N ASP A 33 -17.24 14.69 -35.60
CA ASP A 33 -18.54 15.10 -35.07
C ASP A 33 -18.35 15.82 -33.75
N THR A 34 -18.70 17.09 -33.76
CA THR A 34 -18.62 17.99 -32.63
C THR A 34 -19.70 17.62 -31.62
N ILE A 35 -19.35 16.80 -30.63
CA ILE A 35 -20.18 16.62 -29.45
C ILE A 35 -19.57 17.51 -28.35
N VAL A 36 -20.29 18.56 -28.00
CA VAL A 36 -20.05 19.34 -26.78
C VAL A 36 -20.31 18.40 -25.60
N GLN A 37 -19.25 17.85 -25.02
CA GLN A 37 -19.33 17.14 -23.76
C GLN A 37 -19.28 18.16 -22.63
N GLU A 38 -20.42 18.37 -21.99
CA GLU A 38 -20.48 18.94 -20.64
C GLU A 38 -19.59 18.08 -19.71
N SER A 39 -18.66 18.73 -19.03
CA SER A 39 -17.84 18.09 -18.00
C SER A 39 -18.79 17.57 -16.90
N PRO A 40 -18.69 16.29 -16.48
CA PRO A 40 -19.47 15.82 -15.36
C PRO A 40 -19.05 16.60 -14.10
N GLU A 41 -20.03 17.22 -13.44
CA GLU A 41 -19.87 17.77 -12.11
C GLU A 41 -19.30 16.66 -11.20
N VAL A 42 -18.16 16.93 -10.59
CA VAL A 42 -17.58 16.05 -9.57
C VAL A 42 -18.46 16.18 -8.34
N HIS A 43 -19.42 15.27 -8.20
CA HIS A 43 -20.11 15.10 -6.93
C HIS A 43 -19.11 14.57 -5.93
N ASP A 44 -18.85 15.35 -4.87
CA ASP A 44 -18.20 14.89 -3.63
C ASP A 44 -19.14 13.86 -2.97
N GLU A 45 -19.09 12.62 -3.44
CA GLU A 45 -19.76 11.54 -2.72
C GLU A 45 -19.00 11.30 -1.40
N PRO A 46 -19.73 11.26 -0.26
CA PRO A 46 -19.12 10.99 1.03
C PRO A 46 -18.45 9.60 1.00
N ALA A 47 -17.24 9.51 1.53
CA ALA A 47 -16.55 8.23 1.66
C ALA A 47 -17.46 7.25 2.39
N ILE A 48 -17.85 6.16 1.72
CA ILE A 48 -18.68 5.12 2.31
C ILE A 48 -17.81 4.42 3.38
N THR A 49 -18.13 4.63 4.65
CA THR A 49 -17.51 3.92 5.77
C THR A 49 -18.36 2.70 6.11
N TYR A 50 -17.83 1.52 5.91
CA TYR A 50 -18.47 0.27 6.33
C TYR A 50 -18.07 -0.05 7.77
N SER A 51 -19.02 -0.59 8.55
CA SER A 51 -18.74 -1.13 9.90
C SER A 51 -17.98 -2.45 9.81
N ASP A 52 -17.26 -2.81 10.87
CA ASP A 52 -16.54 -4.10 10.93
C ASP A 52 -17.45 -5.30 10.69
N ALA A 53 -18.76 -5.18 11.05
CA ALA A 53 -19.76 -6.21 10.79
C ALA A 53 -20.11 -6.34 9.30
N GLU A 54 -20.14 -5.23 8.55
CA GLU A 54 -20.35 -5.23 7.09
C GLU A 54 -19.12 -5.79 6.38
N ILE A 55 -17.93 -5.56 6.95
CA ILE A 55 -16.66 -6.14 6.49
C ILE A 55 -16.68 -7.66 6.63
N LEU A 56 -17.07 -8.18 7.79
CA LEU A 56 -17.15 -9.62 8.06
C LEU A 56 -18.26 -10.34 7.31
N ALA A 57 -19.40 -9.65 7.05
CA ALA A 57 -20.53 -10.23 6.28
C ALA A 57 -20.25 -10.33 4.77
N ALA A 58 -19.24 -9.63 4.28
CA ALA A 58 -18.91 -9.56 2.86
C ALA A 58 -17.84 -10.58 2.41
N GLU A 59 -17.38 -11.48 3.29
CA GLU A 59 -16.35 -12.48 3.00
C GLU A 59 -16.64 -13.37 1.77
N ASP A 60 -17.90 -13.42 1.32
CA ASP A 60 -18.33 -14.27 0.19
C ASP A 60 -18.59 -13.50 -1.12
N THR A 61 -18.31 -12.21 -1.22
CA THR A 61 -18.70 -11.41 -2.39
C THR A 61 -17.54 -10.69 -3.08
N LEU A 62 -17.32 -11.02 -4.37
CA LEU A 62 -16.31 -10.41 -5.25
C LEU A 62 -16.38 -8.87 -5.35
N TRP A 63 -17.58 -8.26 -5.18
CA TRP A 63 -17.77 -6.82 -5.19
C TRP A 63 -17.08 -6.12 -4.01
N TYR A 64 -16.89 -6.82 -2.90
CA TYR A 64 -16.21 -6.35 -1.71
C TYR A 64 -14.77 -5.90 -1.98
N GLN A 65 -14.03 -6.66 -2.81
CA GLN A 65 -12.65 -6.32 -3.16
C GLN A 65 -12.56 -5.03 -4.00
N GLU A 66 -13.55 -4.75 -4.84
CA GLU A 66 -13.57 -3.55 -5.66
C GLU A 66 -13.88 -2.28 -4.87
N PHE A 67 -14.79 -2.35 -3.90
CA PHE A 67 -15.22 -1.19 -3.13
C PHE A 67 -14.28 -0.78 -2.00
N LEU A 68 -13.50 -1.71 -1.47
CA LEU A 68 -12.60 -1.43 -0.35
C LEU A 68 -11.18 -1.04 -0.77
N PHE A 69 -10.70 -1.54 -1.92
CA PHE A 69 -9.47 -1.07 -2.52
C PHE A 69 -9.76 0.16 -3.37
N ALA A 70 -9.61 1.33 -2.79
CA ALA A 70 -9.93 2.57 -3.48
C ALA A 70 -8.87 3.65 -3.29
N SER A 71 -8.85 4.61 -4.21
CA SER A 71 -7.96 5.76 -4.21
C SER A 71 -8.78 7.03 -4.34
N TYR A 72 -8.63 7.93 -3.38
CA TYR A 72 -9.36 9.20 -3.32
C TYR A 72 -8.41 10.40 -3.28
N PRO A 73 -8.84 11.61 -3.67
CA PRO A 73 -8.24 12.84 -3.18
C PRO A 73 -8.19 12.80 -1.65
N ILE A 74 -7.20 13.49 -1.05
CA ILE A 74 -7.08 13.46 0.42
C ILE A 74 -8.31 14.11 1.06
N PRO A 75 -9.14 13.37 1.84
CA PRO A 75 -10.30 13.92 2.54
C PRO A 75 -9.91 14.99 3.56
N GLU A 76 -10.78 15.95 3.85
CA GLU A 76 -10.51 17.02 4.81
C GLU A 76 -10.20 16.48 6.22
N SER A 77 -10.89 15.42 6.64
CA SER A 77 -10.61 14.75 7.91
C SER A 77 -9.19 14.18 7.98
N VAL A 78 -8.69 13.64 6.86
CA VAL A 78 -7.32 13.13 6.74
C VAL A 78 -6.33 14.29 6.70
N LYS A 79 -6.61 15.37 5.95
CA LYS A 79 -5.75 16.57 5.95
C LYS A 79 -5.59 17.13 7.37
N ALA A 80 -6.68 17.19 8.14
CA ALA A 80 -6.63 17.65 9.53
C ALA A 80 -5.73 16.79 10.43
N ARG A 81 -5.67 15.45 10.19
CA ARG A 81 -4.73 14.56 10.89
C ARG A 81 -3.27 14.80 10.50
N MET A 82 -3.03 15.09 9.20
CA MET A 82 -1.70 15.23 8.62
C MET A 82 -1.05 16.59 8.89
N GLN A 83 -1.86 17.66 9.00
CA GLN A 83 -1.36 19.04 9.11
C GLN A 83 -0.47 19.24 10.33
N GLY A 84 0.75 19.75 10.11
CA GLY A 84 1.77 19.93 11.15
C GLY A 84 2.49 18.65 11.58
N LYS A 85 1.98 17.47 11.21
CA LYS A 85 2.56 16.14 11.49
C LYS A 85 3.30 15.61 10.26
N SER A 86 2.74 14.65 9.53
CA SER A 86 3.35 14.14 8.30
C SER A 86 3.38 15.18 7.19
N MET A 87 2.41 16.09 7.12
CA MET A 87 2.41 17.23 6.21
C MET A 87 2.92 18.47 6.95
N LYS A 88 4.21 18.79 6.76
CA LYS A 88 4.85 19.99 7.35
C LYS A 88 4.47 21.25 6.57
N ASP A 89 4.44 22.41 7.23
CA ASP A 89 4.12 23.70 6.59
C ASP A 89 5.11 24.09 5.47
N ASN A 90 6.33 23.60 5.55
CA ASN A 90 7.37 23.81 4.55
C ASN A 90 7.48 22.67 3.52
N ALA A 91 6.49 21.79 3.45
CA ALA A 91 6.49 20.69 2.50
C ALA A 91 6.51 21.19 1.05
N LYS A 92 7.38 20.59 0.23
CA LYS A 92 7.49 20.85 -1.21
C LYS A 92 6.53 20.03 -2.07
N ILE A 93 5.60 19.36 -1.44
CA ILE A 93 4.56 18.54 -2.06
C ILE A 93 3.20 19.01 -1.53
N GLY A 94 2.21 19.14 -2.40
CA GLY A 94 0.85 19.53 -2.02
C GLY A 94 -0.09 18.31 -1.94
N TYR A 95 -1.23 18.49 -1.29
CA TYR A 95 -2.27 17.46 -1.21
C TYR A 95 -2.80 17.02 -2.58
N ASP A 96 -2.78 17.91 -3.59
CA ASP A 96 -3.15 17.61 -4.98
C ASP A 96 -2.25 16.56 -5.65
N GLN A 97 -1.03 16.37 -5.14
CA GLN A 97 -0.08 15.37 -5.61
C GLN A 97 -0.19 14.04 -4.86
N LEU A 98 -0.99 14.01 -3.80
CA LEU A 98 -1.20 12.83 -2.95
C LEU A 98 -2.56 12.17 -3.21
N ARG A 99 -2.68 10.92 -2.78
CA ARG A 99 -3.93 10.14 -2.74
C ARG A 99 -4.05 9.43 -1.40
N TYR A 100 -5.26 9.36 -0.91
CA TYR A 100 -5.65 8.52 0.21
C TYR A 100 -6.13 7.18 -0.34
N LEU A 101 -5.57 6.09 0.16
CA LEU A 101 -5.93 4.74 -0.21
C LEU A 101 -6.63 4.05 0.95
N THR A 102 -7.68 3.29 0.64
CA THR A 102 -8.21 2.26 1.53
C THR A 102 -7.69 0.90 1.07
N LEU A 103 -7.14 0.12 2.00
CA LEU A 103 -6.38 -1.10 1.72
C LEU A 103 -6.76 -2.18 2.74
N PRO A 104 -7.77 -3.03 2.48
CA PRO A 104 -8.00 -4.22 3.28
C PRO A 104 -6.76 -5.10 3.30
N TYR A 105 -6.47 -5.74 4.43
CA TYR A 105 -5.34 -6.64 4.57
C TYR A 105 -5.63 -7.74 5.58
N TYR A 106 -4.91 -8.86 5.50
CA TYR A 106 -4.90 -9.89 6.53
C TYR A 106 -3.86 -9.55 7.58
N ASP A 107 -4.28 -9.51 8.86
CA ASP A 107 -3.35 -9.36 9.97
C ASP A 107 -2.60 -10.67 10.27
N TYR A 108 -1.73 -10.64 11.29
CA TYR A 108 -0.94 -11.82 11.69
C TYR A 108 -1.78 -12.95 12.30
N ASP A 109 -3.01 -12.68 12.69
CA ASP A 109 -3.98 -13.68 13.16
C ASP A 109 -4.88 -14.22 12.02
N GLY A 110 -4.65 -13.78 10.78
CA GLY A 110 -5.44 -14.16 9.60
C GLY A 110 -6.81 -13.49 9.54
N ARG A 111 -7.02 -12.39 10.29
CA ARG A 111 -8.26 -11.61 10.25
C ARG A 111 -8.15 -10.48 9.25
N ILE A 112 -9.26 -10.19 8.56
CA ILE A 112 -9.33 -9.03 7.65
C ILE A 112 -9.40 -7.75 8.49
N GLN A 113 -8.54 -6.81 8.17
CA GLN A 113 -8.46 -5.50 8.77
C GLN A 113 -8.63 -4.41 7.70
N LYS A 114 -9.07 -3.22 8.11
CA LYS A 114 -9.16 -2.05 7.25
C LYS A 114 -7.89 -1.21 7.39
N GLY A 115 -7.13 -1.10 6.31
CA GLY A 115 -5.94 -0.27 6.24
C GLY A 115 -6.19 1.06 5.56
N GLU A 116 -5.39 2.06 5.90
CA GLU A 116 -5.36 3.36 5.26
C GLU A 116 -3.94 3.83 4.99
N MET A 117 -3.71 4.44 3.83
CA MET A 117 -2.40 4.90 3.41
C MET A 117 -2.50 6.20 2.62
N VAL A 118 -1.53 7.09 2.80
CA VAL A 118 -1.35 8.25 1.91
C VAL A 118 -0.11 8.02 1.07
N CYS A 119 -0.24 8.16 -0.25
CA CYS A 119 0.86 8.00 -1.20
C CYS A 119 0.84 9.06 -2.30
N ASN A 120 1.90 9.15 -3.09
CA ASN A 120 1.90 9.98 -4.29
C ASN A 120 0.91 9.44 -5.33
N LYS A 121 0.16 10.35 -5.98
CA LYS A 121 -0.80 9.97 -7.03
C LYS A 121 -0.18 9.15 -8.17
N ARG A 122 1.13 9.28 -8.39
CA ARG A 122 1.86 8.59 -9.46
C ARG A 122 2.00 7.09 -9.22
N ILE A 123 1.95 6.65 -7.96
CA ILE A 123 2.10 5.24 -7.58
C ILE A 123 0.82 4.64 -6.98
N ALA A 124 -0.24 5.45 -6.87
CA ALA A 124 -1.47 5.03 -6.21
C ALA A 124 -2.11 3.80 -6.88
N HIS A 125 -2.16 3.77 -8.22
CA HIS A 125 -2.68 2.63 -8.97
C HIS A 125 -1.82 1.37 -8.76
N ASP A 126 -0.49 1.50 -8.84
CA ASP A 126 0.41 0.37 -8.62
C ASP A 126 0.26 -0.20 -7.20
N LEU A 127 0.13 0.67 -6.19
CA LEU A 127 -0.08 0.23 -4.81
C LEU A 127 -1.42 -0.49 -4.65
N LEU A 128 -2.50 -0.01 -5.26
CA LEU A 128 -3.77 -0.75 -5.25
C LEU A 128 -3.62 -2.14 -5.85
N CYS A 129 -2.94 -2.29 -6.98
CA CYS A 129 -2.68 -3.59 -7.61
C CYS A 129 -1.83 -4.49 -6.69
N VAL A 130 -0.75 -3.95 -6.12
CA VAL A 130 0.13 -4.68 -5.18
C VAL A 130 -0.67 -5.19 -3.98
N PHE A 131 -1.38 -4.30 -3.28
CA PHE A 131 -2.11 -4.69 -2.07
C PHE A 131 -3.30 -5.61 -2.37
N LYS A 132 -3.98 -5.48 -3.53
CA LYS A 132 -4.98 -6.46 -3.99
C LYS A 132 -4.36 -7.85 -4.17
N THR A 133 -3.18 -7.93 -4.77
CA THR A 133 -2.46 -9.19 -4.95
C THR A 133 -2.02 -9.79 -3.62
N LEU A 134 -1.46 -8.98 -2.71
CA LEU A 134 -1.10 -9.43 -1.36
C LEU A 134 -2.32 -9.94 -0.58
N PHE A 135 -3.46 -9.25 -0.71
CA PHE A 135 -4.71 -9.64 -0.07
C PHE A 135 -5.25 -10.97 -0.62
N SER A 136 -5.25 -11.17 -1.96
CA SER A 136 -5.74 -12.41 -2.58
C SER A 136 -4.95 -13.65 -2.13
N GLU A 137 -3.67 -13.47 -1.82
CA GLU A 137 -2.78 -14.53 -1.31
C GLU A 137 -2.71 -14.56 0.23
N GLN A 138 -3.57 -13.78 0.89
CA GLN A 138 -3.64 -13.69 2.36
C GLN A 138 -2.28 -13.37 3.00
N TYR A 139 -1.46 -12.56 2.31
CA TYR A 139 -0.14 -12.17 2.81
C TYR A 139 -0.29 -11.36 4.10
N PRO A 140 0.35 -11.79 5.20
CA PRO A 140 0.15 -11.19 6.51
C PRO A 140 0.85 -9.83 6.65
N ILE A 141 0.10 -8.81 7.03
CA ILE A 141 0.59 -7.47 7.33
C ILE A 141 0.15 -7.11 8.74
N CYS A 142 1.07 -6.65 9.58
CA CYS A 142 0.76 -6.38 10.98
C CYS A 142 -0.24 -5.23 11.14
N SER A 143 0.00 -4.13 10.43
CA SER A 143 -0.83 -2.92 10.51
C SER A 143 -0.63 -2.05 9.26
N ILE A 144 -1.68 -1.35 8.81
CA ILE A 144 -1.61 -0.31 7.77
C ILE A 144 -2.35 0.92 8.27
N ARG A 145 -1.62 1.89 8.82
CA ARG A 145 -2.16 3.12 9.40
C ARG A 145 -1.35 4.33 8.94
N LEU A 146 -1.97 5.52 9.00
CA LEU A 146 -1.23 6.76 8.76
C LEU A 146 -0.16 6.94 9.86
N VAL A 147 1.02 7.43 9.47
CA VAL A 147 2.08 7.77 10.44
C VAL A 147 1.64 8.86 11.42
N ASP A 148 0.60 9.61 11.05
CA ASP A 148 -0.01 10.66 11.87
C ASP A 148 -0.64 10.15 13.16
N ASP A 149 -1.03 8.87 13.21
CA ASP A 149 -1.49 8.18 14.41
C ASP A 149 -0.36 7.95 15.43
N PHE A 150 0.87 8.11 14.97
CA PHE A 150 2.10 8.05 15.76
C PHE A 150 2.78 9.43 15.83
N ASP A 151 2.00 10.52 15.68
CA ASP A 151 2.49 11.90 15.64
C ASP A 151 3.56 12.18 14.57
N ALA A 152 3.53 11.39 13.48
CA ALA A 152 4.52 11.35 12.41
C ALA A 152 5.94 11.00 12.90
N ASP A 153 6.06 10.40 14.09
CA ASP A 153 7.28 9.79 14.56
C ASP A 153 7.52 8.46 13.85
N ASP A 154 8.58 8.46 13.06
CA ASP A 154 8.95 7.33 12.22
C ASP A 154 9.36 6.10 13.03
N GLU A 155 10.11 6.30 14.11
CA GLU A 155 10.56 5.21 14.99
C GLU A 155 9.38 4.59 15.72
N ALA A 156 8.48 5.40 16.29
CA ALA A 156 7.28 4.91 16.96
C ALA A 156 6.36 4.12 16.00
N SER A 157 6.21 4.61 14.76
CA SER A 157 5.45 3.90 13.72
C SER A 157 6.08 2.54 13.38
N MET A 158 7.41 2.49 13.21
CA MET A 158 8.13 1.23 12.93
C MET A 158 8.11 0.26 14.12
N GLU A 159 8.25 0.75 15.35
CA GLU A 159 8.14 -0.08 16.58
C GLU A 159 6.76 -0.72 16.72
N ALA A 160 5.71 0.00 16.33
CA ALA A 160 4.34 -0.53 16.25
C ALA A 160 4.13 -1.47 15.05
N ASN A 161 5.18 -1.80 14.31
CA ASN A 161 5.15 -2.64 13.11
C ASN A 161 4.18 -2.14 12.03
N ASN A 162 4.09 -0.82 11.87
CA ASN A 162 3.13 -0.18 10.99
C ASN A 162 3.65 -0.04 9.57
N THR A 163 2.99 -0.67 8.63
CA THR A 163 3.18 -0.47 7.19
C THR A 163 2.70 0.93 6.80
N SER A 164 3.58 1.74 6.20
CA SER A 164 3.29 3.14 5.90
C SER A 164 3.97 3.64 4.62
N CYS A 165 3.52 4.81 4.11
CA CYS A 165 4.09 5.39 2.90
C CYS A 165 4.50 6.86 3.09
N PHE A 166 3.55 7.80 3.18
CA PHE A 166 3.86 9.22 3.22
C PHE A 166 4.26 9.70 4.62
N ASN A 167 5.45 10.32 4.72
CA ASN A 167 5.91 11.06 5.89
C ASN A 167 6.93 12.13 5.44
N TYR A 168 6.59 13.42 5.53
CA TYR A 168 7.48 14.49 5.06
C TYR A 168 8.64 14.72 6.04
N ARG A 169 9.75 14.04 5.78
CA ARG A 169 10.96 14.08 6.57
C ARG A 169 12.22 13.91 5.73
N THR A 170 13.37 14.25 6.28
CA THR A 170 14.68 13.90 5.71
C THR A 170 15.06 12.46 6.08
N VAL A 171 16.01 11.90 5.34
CA VAL A 171 16.68 10.66 5.74
C VAL A 171 17.46 10.93 7.03
N PRO A 172 17.34 10.07 8.07
CA PRO A 172 17.99 10.29 9.36
C PRO A 172 19.48 10.61 9.25
N GLY A 173 19.90 11.71 9.89
CA GLY A 173 21.27 12.19 9.89
C GLY A 173 21.74 12.82 8.58
N THR A 174 20.81 13.24 7.70
CA THR A 174 21.11 13.93 6.44
C THR A 174 20.18 15.12 6.18
N TYR A 175 20.50 15.92 5.17
CA TYR A 175 19.62 16.98 4.64
C TYR A 175 18.82 16.53 3.39
N VAL A 176 18.92 15.25 3.02
CA VAL A 176 18.24 14.70 1.85
C VAL A 176 16.83 14.31 2.22
N LEU A 177 15.84 14.75 1.44
CA LEU A 177 14.45 14.32 1.61
C LEU A 177 14.35 12.81 1.38
N SER A 178 13.66 12.12 2.29
CA SER A 178 13.29 10.72 2.13
C SER A 178 12.35 10.55 0.92
N ARG A 179 12.32 9.35 0.34
CA ARG A 179 11.31 9.00 -0.67
C ARG A 179 9.90 8.98 -0.07
N HIS A 180 9.78 8.69 1.23
CA HIS A 180 8.54 8.84 1.99
C HIS A 180 8.03 10.28 2.02
N ALA A 181 8.92 11.27 2.05
CA ALA A 181 8.56 12.68 1.99
C ALA A 181 7.86 13.08 0.67
N LEU A 182 8.01 12.27 -0.36
CA LEU A 182 7.35 12.44 -1.66
C LEU A 182 6.20 11.44 -1.86
N GLY A 183 5.92 10.58 -0.88
CA GLY A 183 4.94 9.49 -0.98
C GLY A 183 5.30 8.46 -2.04
N LEU A 184 6.60 8.24 -2.30
CA LEU A 184 7.10 7.34 -3.36
C LEU A 184 7.81 6.10 -2.80
N ALA A 185 7.69 5.85 -1.51
CA ALA A 185 8.20 4.66 -0.83
C ALA A 185 7.16 4.11 0.14
N VAL A 186 7.22 2.79 0.35
CA VAL A 186 6.39 2.06 1.30
C VAL A 186 7.30 1.17 2.14
N ASP A 187 7.07 1.16 3.45
CA ASP A 187 7.70 0.24 4.38
C ASP A 187 6.68 -0.83 4.81
N ILE A 188 7.04 -2.10 4.68
CA ILE A 188 6.19 -3.25 4.98
C ILE A 188 6.72 -4.01 6.20
N ASN A 189 5.88 -4.21 7.22
CA ASN A 189 6.20 -4.96 8.43
C ASN A 189 7.59 -4.58 9.01
N PRO A 190 7.78 -3.31 9.41
CA PRO A 190 9.10 -2.75 9.73
C PRO A 190 9.85 -3.47 10.85
N LEU A 191 9.12 -3.97 11.85
CA LEU A 191 9.73 -4.63 13.01
C LEU A 191 10.51 -5.88 12.61
N GLN A 192 9.91 -6.77 11.77
CA GLN A 192 10.59 -7.96 11.27
C GLN A 192 11.54 -7.66 10.10
N ASN A 193 11.45 -6.48 9.51
CA ASN A 193 12.23 -6.11 8.33
C ASN A 193 13.01 -4.79 8.52
N PRO A 194 13.89 -4.72 9.52
CA PRO A 194 14.51 -3.46 9.92
C PRO A 194 15.44 -2.87 8.86
N TYR A 195 15.62 -1.54 8.94
CA TYR A 195 16.74 -0.86 8.32
C TYR A 195 18.02 -1.08 9.14
N ILE A 196 19.11 -1.52 8.49
CA ILE A 196 20.39 -1.82 9.13
C ILE A 196 21.50 -1.00 8.47
N ARG A 197 22.17 -0.15 9.26
CA ARG A 197 23.33 0.64 8.82
C ARG A 197 24.46 0.52 9.82
N GLY A 198 25.44 -0.33 9.53
CA GLY A 198 26.51 -0.64 10.48
C GLY A 198 25.94 -1.27 11.75
N SER A 199 26.16 -0.64 12.89
CA SER A 199 25.60 -1.06 14.18
C SER A 199 24.21 -0.47 14.50
N LYS A 200 23.70 0.42 13.64
CA LYS A 200 22.39 1.03 13.85
C LYS A 200 21.29 0.21 13.21
N VAL A 201 20.23 -0.01 13.94
CA VAL A 201 19.03 -0.74 13.55
C VAL A 201 17.81 0.15 13.78
N HIS A 202 16.89 0.20 12.83
CA HIS A 202 15.62 0.91 12.93
C HIS A 202 14.48 0.00 12.47
N PRO A 203 13.44 -0.20 13.32
CA PRO A 203 13.32 0.37 14.68
C PRO A 203 14.36 -0.23 15.64
N ALA A 204 14.71 0.52 16.68
CA ALA A 204 15.73 0.14 17.65
C ALA A 204 15.39 -1.17 18.40
N THR A 205 14.10 -1.48 18.50
CA THR A 205 13.56 -2.69 19.10
C THR A 205 13.70 -3.95 18.26
N ALA A 206 14.05 -3.83 16.95
CA ALA A 206 14.11 -4.94 16.00
C ALA A 206 15.42 -5.77 16.07
N THR A 207 16.11 -5.77 17.20
CA THR A 207 17.43 -6.41 17.35
C THR A 207 17.42 -7.92 17.14
N GLU A 208 16.32 -8.61 17.40
CA GLU A 208 16.18 -10.05 17.17
C GLU A 208 16.10 -10.42 15.68
N TYR A 209 15.77 -9.47 14.80
CA TYR A 209 15.62 -9.68 13.35
C TYR A 209 16.83 -9.27 12.52
N ILE A 210 17.97 -8.96 13.16
CA ILE A 210 19.21 -8.53 12.49
C ILE A 210 19.89 -9.70 11.75
N ASP A 211 19.88 -10.89 12.36
CA ASP A 211 20.48 -12.08 11.73
C ASP A 211 19.53 -12.67 10.68
N ARG A 212 19.67 -12.18 9.45
CA ARG A 212 18.85 -12.59 8.31
C ARG A 212 19.11 -14.02 7.81
N LYS A 213 20.09 -14.75 8.39
CA LYS A 213 20.30 -16.18 8.11
C LYS A 213 19.31 -17.05 8.86
N GLN A 214 18.82 -16.57 10.00
CA GLN A 214 17.77 -17.23 10.74
C GLN A 214 16.44 -17.18 9.99
N ASP A 215 15.64 -18.23 10.15
CA ASP A 215 14.27 -18.24 9.66
C ASP A 215 13.33 -17.77 10.77
N PHE A 216 12.46 -16.82 10.41
CA PHE A 216 11.42 -16.29 11.30
C PHE A 216 10.22 -15.80 10.48
N PRO A 217 9.02 -15.76 11.08
CA PRO A 217 7.80 -15.32 10.40
C PRO A 217 7.91 -13.88 9.87
N HIS A 218 7.23 -13.61 8.75
CA HIS A 218 7.08 -12.27 8.14
C HIS A 218 8.40 -11.63 7.67
N LYS A 219 9.43 -12.44 7.48
CA LYS A 219 10.71 -12.01 6.93
C LYS A 219 10.59 -11.75 5.42
N ILE A 220 10.89 -10.53 5.00
CA ILE A 220 11.02 -10.19 3.58
C ILE A 220 12.47 -10.45 3.15
N ASP A 221 12.66 -11.39 2.22
CA ASP A 221 13.96 -11.71 1.63
C ASP A 221 13.87 -11.79 0.08
N ASN A 222 14.90 -12.32 -0.56
CA ASN A 222 14.93 -12.39 -2.03
C ASN A 222 13.86 -13.31 -2.65
N ASN A 223 13.33 -14.23 -1.89
CA ASN A 223 12.31 -15.19 -2.34
C ASN A 223 10.93 -14.89 -1.79
N ASP A 224 10.78 -13.81 -1.03
CA ASP A 224 9.50 -13.43 -0.43
C ASP A 224 8.50 -12.93 -1.47
N PHE A 225 7.26 -13.36 -1.34
CA PHE A 225 6.17 -13.04 -2.27
C PHE A 225 5.89 -11.52 -2.32
N CYS A 226 5.90 -10.83 -1.19
CA CYS A 226 5.71 -9.37 -1.15
C CYS A 226 6.78 -8.67 -1.99
N LYS A 227 8.05 -9.08 -1.86
CA LYS A 227 9.15 -8.53 -2.67
C LYS A 227 8.93 -8.79 -4.17
N GLU A 228 8.49 -9.98 -4.55
CA GLU A 228 8.18 -10.33 -5.95
C GLU A 228 7.08 -9.41 -6.50
N VAL A 229 5.96 -9.28 -5.78
CA VAL A 229 4.82 -8.44 -6.19
C VAL A 229 5.24 -6.98 -6.34
N PHE A 230 5.90 -6.38 -5.36
CA PHE A 230 6.37 -4.99 -5.46
C PHE A 230 7.31 -4.77 -6.64
N THR A 231 8.28 -5.68 -6.85
CA THR A 231 9.25 -5.53 -7.94
C THR A 231 8.61 -5.71 -9.32
N SER A 232 7.61 -6.57 -9.48
CA SER A 232 6.83 -6.71 -10.72
C SER A 232 6.07 -5.43 -11.09
N HIS A 233 5.71 -4.61 -10.10
CA HIS A 233 5.12 -3.29 -10.27
C HIS A 233 6.16 -2.15 -10.37
N GLY A 234 7.45 -2.47 -10.56
CA GLY A 234 8.53 -1.52 -10.81
C GLY A 234 9.05 -0.80 -9.56
N PHE A 235 8.80 -1.32 -8.37
CA PHE A 235 9.45 -0.86 -7.14
C PHE A 235 10.84 -1.48 -6.98
N THR A 236 11.76 -0.74 -6.38
CA THR A 236 13.08 -1.23 -5.98
C THR A 236 13.05 -1.56 -4.49
N TRP A 237 13.54 -2.75 -4.13
CA TRP A 237 13.62 -3.18 -2.73
C TRP A 237 14.94 -2.78 -2.09
N GLY A 238 14.88 -2.18 -0.90
CA GLY A 238 16.03 -1.70 -0.14
C GLY A 238 16.88 -2.81 0.48
N GLY A 239 16.37 -4.04 0.63
CA GLY A 239 17.12 -5.19 1.12
C GLY A 239 18.33 -5.56 0.24
N ASN A 240 18.40 -5.07 -1.01
CA ASN A 240 19.53 -5.25 -1.91
C ASN A 240 20.57 -4.13 -1.82
N TRP A 241 20.34 -3.05 -1.06
CA TRP A 241 21.24 -1.93 -0.94
C TRP A 241 22.47 -2.27 -0.06
N ARG A 242 23.51 -1.42 -0.12
CA ARG A 242 24.68 -1.55 0.75
C ARG A 242 24.30 -1.42 2.23
N ASN A 243 23.51 -0.42 2.58
CA ASN A 243 22.82 -0.31 3.87
C ASN A 243 21.48 -0.99 3.68
N LYS A 244 21.29 -2.11 4.34
CA LYS A 244 20.12 -2.96 4.14
C LYS A 244 18.86 -2.33 4.72
N ASP A 245 17.84 -2.17 3.90
CA ASP A 245 16.55 -1.66 4.29
C ASP A 245 15.47 -2.67 3.88
N TYR A 246 15.23 -3.64 4.76
CA TYR A 246 14.43 -4.81 4.41
C TYR A 246 12.95 -4.52 4.31
N GLN A 247 12.45 -3.47 5.00
CA GLN A 247 11.06 -3.03 4.94
C GLN A 247 10.75 -2.24 3.66
N HIS A 248 11.76 -1.58 3.07
CA HIS A 248 11.61 -0.46 2.15
C HIS A 248 11.46 -0.85 0.69
N PHE A 249 10.39 -0.34 0.07
CA PHE A 249 10.14 -0.42 -1.37
C PHE A 249 9.94 0.98 -1.94
N GLU A 250 10.75 1.40 -2.92
CA GLU A 250 10.63 2.73 -3.52
C GLU A 250 10.43 2.68 -5.04
N LYS A 251 9.70 3.68 -5.57
CA LYS A 251 9.58 3.91 -7.01
C LYS A 251 10.30 5.21 -7.38
N ARG A 252 11.25 5.14 -8.30
CA ARG A 252 12.11 6.28 -8.63
C ARG A 252 11.50 7.23 -9.65
N ARG A 253 10.64 6.73 -10.55
CA ARG A 253 9.99 7.54 -11.61
C ARG A 253 8.58 7.05 -11.88
#